data_526d6744c54ee528084f9185a75e9579
#
_entry.id   526d6744c54ee528084f9185a75e9579
#
_cell.length_a   1.000
_cell.length_b   1.000
_cell.length_c   1.000
_cell.angle_alpha   90.00
_cell.angle_beta   90.00
_cell.angle_gamma   90.00
#
_symmetry.space_group_name_H-M   'P 1'
#
loop_
_entity.id
_entity.type
_entity.pdbx_description
1 polymer ?
#
loop_
_entity_poly.entity_id
_entity_poly.type
_entity_poly.pdbx_seq_one_letter_code
_entity_poly.pdbx_strand_id
1 'polypeptide(L)'
;MQKALLTFAVLATAATSACALETSVKPLVTELGVTNPATGLFVGNSYSFYNCGIHGYVRGFTRETKTPWKARLQTISSGILTWHNVKYYLSDHEMDPYVKKDTTKMFDVVFLQGMSSEPIDKKRVGTFRKYLKEHIETVRETGSVPVVVVTWAKQNKMEQTRDLADSIITEANNNHAIALPVGLAFAESLKTRPDLILHQADKSHPTAAGSYLYGAMIYSLLYKKSPEGLKYLGECEKPLKPEDAAFLQKTAWKVMTDFYGWK
;
A
#
# COMPACT_ATOMS: atom_id res chain seq x y z
N MET A 1 -22.50 42.98 -52.78
CA MET A 1 -21.74 41.73 -52.65
C MET A 1 -21.07 41.70 -51.28
N GLN A 2 -21.70 41.07 -50.29
CA GLN A 2 -21.16 40.93 -48.92
C GLN A 2 -20.38 39.62 -48.84
N LYS A 3 -19.08 39.69 -48.50
CA LYS A 3 -18.24 38.53 -48.23
C LYS A 3 -18.40 38.12 -46.76
N ALA A 4 -18.98 36.95 -46.52
CA ALA A 4 -19.00 36.33 -45.18
C ALA A 4 -17.62 35.72 -44.88
N LEU A 5 -16.98 36.16 -43.81
CA LEU A 5 -15.79 35.50 -43.22
C LEU A 5 -16.29 34.40 -42.30
N LEU A 6 -16.00 33.13 -42.66
CA LEU A 6 -16.14 32.01 -41.74
C LEU A 6 -14.88 31.92 -40.86
N THR A 7 -15.06 32.17 -39.58
CA THR A 7 -14.01 31.97 -38.57
C THR A 7 -14.11 30.52 -38.08
N PHE A 8 -13.13 29.71 -38.42
CA PHE A 8 -12.96 28.34 -37.88
C PHE A 8 -12.35 28.43 -36.46
N ALA A 9 -13.12 28.11 -35.43
CA ALA A 9 -12.60 27.93 -34.09
C ALA A 9 -11.99 26.55 -33.98
N VAL A 10 -10.66 26.47 -33.88
CA VAL A 10 -9.94 25.22 -33.57
C VAL A 10 -10.06 24.99 -32.06
N LEU A 11 -10.91 24.04 -31.66
CA LEU A 11 -10.90 23.51 -30.29
C LEU A 11 -9.62 22.69 -30.09
N ALA A 12 -8.66 23.26 -29.40
CA ALA A 12 -7.53 22.51 -28.87
C ALA A 12 -7.99 21.65 -27.69
N THR A 13 -8.23 20.37 -27.92
CA THR A 13 -8.39 19.39 -26.83
C THR A 13 -7.03 19.20 -26.18
N ALA A 14 -6.82 19.79 -25.01
CA ALA A 14 -5.69 19.49 -24.16
C ALA A 14 -5.86 18.03 -23.67
N ALA A 15 -5.21 17.10 -24.36
CA ALA A 15 -5.01 15.76 -23.85
C ALA A 15 -4.11 15.87 -22.61
N THR A 16 -4.70 15.80 -21.42
CA THR A 16 -3.94 15.60 -20.18
C THR A 16 -3.30 14.22 -20.30
N SER A 17 -2.01 14.19 -20.66
CA SER A 17 -1.21 12.98 -20.60
C SER A 17 -1.20 12.52 -19.15
N ALA A 18 -2.01 11.51 -18.83
CA ALA A 18 -1.92 10.85 -17.54
C ALA A 18 -0.48 10.33 -17.43
N CYS A 19 0.27 10.87 -16.46
CA CYS A 19 1.65 10.45 -16.25
C CYS A 19 1.59 8.97 -15.80
N ALA A 20 2.16 8.08 -16.62
CA ALA A 20 2.18 6.65 -16.33
C ALA A 20 2.91 6.39 -15.01
N LEU A 21 2.40 5.45 -14.22
CA LEU A 21 3.06 4.98 -12.99
C LEU A 21 4.44 4.38 -13.32
N GLU A 22 5.36 4.46 -12.38
CA GLU A 22 6.73 3.95 -12.54
C GLU A 22 6.80 2.42 -12.40
N THR A 23 6.04 1.72 -13.25
CA THR A 23 6.07 0.26 -13.39
C THR A 23 5.78 -0.15 -14.81
N SER A 24 6.39 -1.24 -15.28
CA SER A 24 6.08 -1.89 -16.55
C SER A 24 5.15 -3.10 -16.37
N VAL A 25 4.93 -3.56 -15.14
CA VAL A 25 4.14 -4.74 -14.81
C VAL A 25 2.75 -4.33 -14.33
N LYS A 26 1.71 -4.85 -14.97
CA LYS A 26 0.32 -4.67 -14.54
C LYS A 26 -0.07 -5.73 -13.51
N PRO A 27 -0.90 -5.39 -12.50
CA PRO A 27 -1.43 -6.38 -11.58
C PRO A 27 -2.40 -7.33 -12.31
N LEU A 28 -2.30 -8.63 -12.02
CA LEU A 28 -3.28 -9.62 -12.48
C LEU A 28 -4.51 -9.68 -11.57
N VAL A 29 -4.29 -9.48 -10.26
CA VAL A 29 -5.37 -9.44 -9.27
C VAL A 29 -5.68 -7.99 -8.95
N THR A 30 -6.89 -7.54 -9.28
CA THR A 30 -7.33 -6.14 -9.15
C THR A 30 -8.44 -5.94 -8.11
N GLU A 31 -8.95 -7.03 -7.55
CA GLU A 31 -10.01 -7.02 -6.54
C GLU A 31 -9.56 -7.78 -5.29
N LEU A 32 -9.91 -7.27 -4.12
CA LEU A 32 -9.49 -7.88 -2.83
C LEU A 32 -10.12 -9.27 -2.61
N GLY A 33 -11.27 -9.53 -3.23
CA GLY A 33 -11.95 -10.82 -3.13
C GLY A 33 -12.70 -11.05 -1.82
N VAL A 34 -12.67 -10.09 -0.90
CA VAL A 34 -13.46 -10.08 0.35
C VAL A 34 -14.19 -8.74 0.48
N THR A 35 -15.47 -8.80 0.83
CA THR A 35 -16.32 -7.61 0.97
C THR A 35 -16.32 -7.13 2.42
N ASN A 36 -16.06 -5.83 2.64
CA ASN A 36 -16.04 -5.19 3.94
C ASN A 36 -15.18 -5.95 4.97
N PRO A 37 -13.89 -6.18 4.71
CA PRO A 37 -13.03 -6.86 5.67
C PRO A 37 -12.99 -6.08 6.98
N ALA A 38 -13.07 -6.81 8.10
CA ALA A 38 -13.11 -6.24 9.44
C ALA A 38 -11.84 -6.51 10.25
N THR A 39 -11.00 -7.43 9.79
CA THR A 39 -9.79 -7.84 10.50
C THR A 39 -8.58 -7.93 9.59
N GLY A 40 -7.41 -7.53 10.09
CA GLY A 40 -6.17 -7.60 9.34
C GLY A 40 -4.93 -7.93 10.16
N LEU A 41 -3.96 -8.54 9.51
CA LEU A 41 -2.62 -8.76 10.05
C LEU A 41 -1.58 -8.08 9.16
N PHE A 42 -0.68 -7.32 9.75
CA PHE A 42 0.47 -6.74 9.07
C PHE A 42 1.73 -7.51 9.49
N VAL A 43 2.36 -8.19 8.53
CA VAL A 43 3.63 -8.88 8.70
C VAL A 43 4.71 -8.08 7.96
N GLY A 44 5.75 -7.66 8.67
CA GLY A 44 6.77 -6.81 8.06
C GLY A 44 7.86 -6.34 9.02
N ASN A 45 8.30 -5.12 8.81
CA ASN A 45 9.40 -4.53 9.56
C ASN A 45 9.14 -3.06 9.91
N SER A 46 10.21 -2.29 10.11
CA SER A 46 10.13 -0.88 10.50
C SER A 46 9.32 0.01 9.54
N TYR A 47 9.20 -0.35 8.28
CA TYR A 47 8.35 0.39 7.34
C TYR A 47 6.87 0.36 7.74
N SER A 48 6.44 -0.67 8.48
CA SER A 48 5.07 -0.81 8.96
C SER A 48 4.88 -0.39 10.42
N PHE A 49 5.91 -0.39 11.27
CA PHE A 49 5.74 -0.02 12.68
C PHE A 49 6.11 1.43 13.03
N TYR A 50 6.86 2.14 12.17
CA TYR A 50 7.18 3.54 12.42
C TYR A 50 5.92 4.40 12.56
N ASN A 51 6.06 5.54 13.22
CA ASN A 51 4.99 6.53 13.42
C ASN A 51 3.72 5.90 14.02
N CYS A 52 3.85 5.18 15.13
CA CYS A 52 2.75 4.48 15.85
C CYS A 52 2.12 3.30 15.08
N GLY A 53 2.76 2.84 14.01
CA GLY A 53 2.37 1.67 13.24
C GLY A 53 1.23 1.91 12.25
N ILE A 54 1.34 1.27 11.11
CA ILE A 54 0.42 1.44 9.99
C ILE A 54 -1.04 1.08 10.35
N HIS A 55 -1.23 0.10 11.24
CA HIS A 55 -2.56 -0.29 11.73
C HIS A 55 -3.30 0.86 12.41
N GLY A 56 -2.57 1.78 13.05
CA GLY A 56 -3.13 2.99 13.66
C GLY A 56 -3.70 3.96 12.61
N TYR A 57 -2.97 4.18 11.52
CA TYR A 57 -3.45 5.03 10.42
C TYR A 57 -4.71 4.45 9.75
N VAL A 58 -4.72 3.14 9.46
CA VAL A 58 -5.92 2.49 8.91
C VAL A 58 -7.09 2.62 9.86
N ARG A 59 -6.88 2.43 11.16
CA ARG A 59 -7.91 2.62 12.18
C ARG A 59 -8.46 4.05 12.21
N GLY A 60 -7.63 5.05 11.99
CA GLY A 60 -8.05 6.45 11.91
C GLY A 60 -9.06 6.68 10.77
N PHE A 61 -8.74 6.23 9.56
CA PHE A 61 -9.65 6.31 8.41
C PHE A 61 -10.95 5.53 8.65
N THR A 62 -10.85 4.30 9.14
CA THR A 62 -12.02 3.44 9.35
C THR A 62 -12.92 3.91 10.49
N ARG A 63 -12.35 4.54 11.53
CA ARG A 63 -13.12 5.15 12.62
C ARG A 63 -13.94 6.33 12.12
N GLU A 64 -13.38 7.19 11.27
CA GLU A 64 -14.12 8.32 10.68
C GLU A 64 -15.29 7.83 9.83
N THR A 65 -15.07 6.81 9.02
CA THR A 65 -16.12 6.22 8.17
C THR A 65 -17.04 5.24 8.91
N LYS A 66 -16.83 5.05 10.22
CA LYS A 66 -17.58 4.10 11.07
C LYS A 66 -17.56 2.66 10.53
N THR A 67 -16.48 2.30 9.85
CA THR A 67 -16.30 0.95 9.32
C THR A 67 -15.55 0.11 10.35
N PRO A 68 -16.07 -1.07 10.78
CA PRO A 68 -15.40 -1.93 11.74
C PRO A 68 -14.04 -2.40 11.21
N TRP A 69 -12.97 -2.16 11.96
CA TRP A 69 -11.64 -2.64 11.61
C TRP A 69 -10.79 -2.89 12.85
N LYS A 70 -10.24 -4.09 12.94
CA LYS A 70 -9.25 -4.47 13.95
C LYS A 70 -8.04 -5.08 13.27
N ALA A 71 -6.85 -4.72 13.69
CA ALA A 71 -5.65 -5.25 13.08
C ALA A 71 -4.56 -5.50 14.11
N ARG A 72 -3.69 -6.44 13.76
CA ARG A 72 -2.45 -6.73 14.46
C ARG A 72 -1.26 -6.33 13.62
N LEU A 73 -0.17 -6.06 14.31
CA LEU A 73 1.12 -5.75 13.72
C LEU A 73 2.15 -6.76 14.25
N GLN A 74 2.65 -7.63 13.38
CA GLN A 74 3.72 -8.59 13.65
C GLN A 74 4.95 -8.18 12.85
N THR A 75 5.84 -7.44 13.50
CA THR A 75 6.99 -6.84 12.84
C THR A 75 8.27 -7.15 13.57
N ILE A 76 9.35 -7.31 12.79
CA ILE A 76 10.71 -7.50 13.27
C ILE A 76 11.56 -6.36 12.71
N SER A 77 12.30 -5.66 13.56
CA SER A 77 13.18 -4.57 13.12
C SER A 77 14.18 -5.10 12.10
N SER A 78 14.30 -4.43 10.95
CA SER A 78 15.11 -4.88 9.80
C SER A 78 14.74 -6.29 9.28
N GLY A 79 13.58 -6.79 9.66
CA GLY A 79 13.13 -8.15 9.33
C GLY A 79 12.98 -8.37 7.84
N ILE A 80 13.44 -9.54 7.42
CA ILE A 80 13.19 -10.11 6.08
C ILE A 80 12.11 -11.19 6.20
N LEU A 81 11.50 -11.59 5.09
CA LEU A 81 10.38 -12.55 5.12
C LEU A 81 10.73 -13.87 5.81
N THR A 82 11.97 -14.33 5.68
CA THR A 82 12.42 -15.59 6.31
C THR A 82 12.39 -15.61 7.83
N TRP A 83 12.38 -14.44 8.47
CA TRP A 83 12.38 -14.32 9.93
C TRP A 83 10.98 -14.41 10.53
N HIS A 84 9.94 -14.36 9.69
CA HIS A 84 8.54 -14.39 10.12
C HIS A 84 7.99 -15.82 10.13
N ASN A 85 7.45 -16.23 11.26
CA ASN A 85 6.67 -17.46 11.36
C ASN A 85 5.18 -17.14 11.15
N VAL A 86 4.81 -16.93 9.86
CA VAL A 86 3.44 -16.53 9.50
C VAL A 86 2.41 -17.57 9.92
N LYS A 87 2.75 -18.85 9.85
CA LYS A 87 1.89 -19.94 10.33
C LYS A 87 1.58 -19.79 11.82
N TYR A 88 2.56 -19.43 12.63
CA TYR A 88 2.35 -19.15 14.05
C TYR A 88 1.45 -17.92 14.27
N TYR A 89 1.67 -16.84 13.51
CA TYR A 89 0.84 -15.61 13.64
C TYR A 89 -0.62 -15.82 13.27
N LEU A 90 -0.91 -16.83 12.45
CA LEU A 90 -2.25 -17.19 11.98
C LEU A 90 -2.87 -18.36 12.76
N SER A 91 -2.16 -18.91 13.75
CA SER A 91 -2.72 -19.96 14.61
C SER A 91 -3.41 -19.36 15.85
N ASP A 92 -4.38 -20.10 16.39
CA ASP A 92 -5.04 -19.75 17.64
C ASP A 92 -4.05 -19.84 18.80
N HIS A 93 -3.90 -18.75 19.56
CA HIS A 93 -3.11 -18.70 20.77
C HIS A 93 -4.04 -18.35 21.92
N GLU A 94 -4.06 -19.16 22.97
CA GLU A 94 -4.89 -18.96 24.17
C GLU A 94 -4.74 -17.58 24.82
N MET A 95 -3.61 -16.92 24.57
CA MET A 95 -3.28 -15.60 25.12
C MET A 95 -3.78 -14.43 24.27
N ASP A 96 -4.50 -14.69 23.19
CA ASP A 96 -4.90 -13.66 22.26
C ASP A 96 -6.37 -13.25 22.43
N PRO A 97 -6.63 -12.05 23.01
CA PRO A 97 -7.98 -11.58 23.24
C PRO A 97 -8.77 -11.26 21.97
N TYR A 98 -8.12 -11.28 20.80
CA TYR A 98 -8.75 -10.97 19.51
C TYR A 98 -9.14 -12.20 18.71
N VAL A 99 -8.77 -13.39 19.16
CA VAL A 99 -9.09 -14.65 18.49
C VAL A 99 -10.41 -15.20 19.00
N LYS A 100 -11.33 -15.48 18.10
CA LYS A 100 -12.49 -16.30 18.39
C LYS A 100 -12.04 -17.76 18.33
N LYS A 101 -12.18 -18.51 19.41
CA LYS A 101 -11.75 -19.91 19.55
C LYS A 101 -12.31 -20.86 18.47
N ASP A 102 -13.37 -20.47 17.80
CA ASP A 102 -14.15 -21.35 16.92
C ASP A 102 -13.90 -21.10 15.42
N THR A 103 -12.95 -20.23 15.04
CA THR A 103 -12.72 -19.91 13.63
C THR A 103 -11.29 -20.24 13.24
N THR A 104 -11.11 -21.02 12.18
CA THR A 104 -9.81 -21.23 11.51
C THR A 104 -9.29 -19.95 10.85
N LYS A 105 -10.19 -19.03 10.50
CA LYS A 105 -9.90 -17.73 9.91
C LYS A 105 -9.80 -16.64 10.96
N MET A 106 -8.60 -16.25 11.32
CA MET A 106 -8.33 -15.18 12.30
C MET A 106 -8.41 -13.78 11.69
N PHE A 107 -8.01 -13.63 10.44
CA PHE A 107 -7.96 -12.36 9.73
C PHE A 107 -8.61 -12.47 8.36
N ASP A 108 -9.28 -11.39 7.93
CA ASP A 108 -9.80 -11.30 6.58
C ASP A 108 -8.68 -11.07 5.57
N VAL A 109 -7.71 -10.22 5.95
CA VAL A 109 -6.62 -9.79 5.07
C VAL A 109 -5.28 -9.86 5.81
N VAL A 110 -4.25 -10.35 5.14
CA VAL A 110 -2.88 -10.40 5.65
C VAL A 110 -1.95 -9.66 4.70
N PHE A 111 -1.31 -8.60 5.20
CA PHE A 111 -0.34 -7.81 4.45
C PHE A 111 1.05 -8.38 4.69
N LEU A 112 1.74 -8.73 3.60
CA LEU A 112 3.09 -9.26 3.60
C LEU A 112 4.06 -8.22 3.04
N GLN A 113 4.96 -7.71 3.88
CA GLN A 113 5.95 -6.69 3.52
C GLN A 113 7.35 -7.23 3.73
N GLY A 114 8.10 -7.42 2.65
CA GLY A 114 9.53 -7.77 2.69
C GLY A 114 10.41 -6.57 3.07
N MET A 115 11.71 -6.80 3.20
CA MET A 115 12.68 -5.72 3.39
C MET A 115 12.85 -4.95 2.08
N SER A 116 13.02 -3.63 2.16
CA SER A 116 13.00 -2.68 1.04
C SER A 116 13.91 -3.05 -0.15
N SER A 117 15.06 -3.70 0.08
CA SER A 117 16.02 -4.03 -0.99
C SER A 117 16.04 -5.51 -1.39
N GLU A 118 15.37 -6.41 -0.66
CA GLU A 118 15.35 -7.84 -0.98
C GLU A 118 14.89 -8.13 -2.42
N PRO A 119 13.81 -7.47 -2.91
CA PRO A 119 13.26 -7.81 -4.22
C PRO A 119 14.19 -7.56 -5.41
N ILE A 120 15.22 -6.71 -5.23
CA ILE A 120 16.19 -6.34 -6.28
C ILE A 120 17.64 -6.69 -5.92
N ASP A 121 17.88 -7.21 -4.74
CA ASP A 121 19.21 -7.66 -4.33
C ASP A 121 19.52 -9.03 -4.93
N LYS A 122 20.54 -9.12 -5.77
CA LYS A 122 20.92 -10.36 -6.49
C LYS A 122 21.17 -11.57 -5.58
N LYS A 123 21.59 -11.35 -4.32
CA LYS A 123 21.85 -12.42 -3.36
C LYS A 123 20.61 -12.83 -2.57
N ARG A 124 19.62 -11.94 -2.45
CA ARG A 124 18.44 -12.12 -1.58
C ARG A 124 17.13 -12.33 -2.35
N VAL A 125 17.05 -11.92 -3.59
CA VAL A 125 15.81 -12.02 -4.39
C VAL A 125 15.26 -13.46 -4.48
N GLY A 126 16.12 -14.46 -4.59
CA GLY A 126 15.69 -15.87 -4.60
C GLY A 126 15.03 -16.29 -3.29
N THR A 127 15.61 -15.86 -2.16
CA THR A 127 15.06 -16.10 -0.82
C THR A 127 13.75 -15.34 -0.62
N PHE A 128 13.70 -14.07 -1.03
CA PHE A 128 12.48 -13.25 -1.03
C PHE A 128 11.33 -13.97 -1.77
N ARG A 129 11.55 -14.42 -3.00
CA ARG A 129 10.56 -15.13 -3.83
C ARG A 129 10.03 -16.37 -3.16
N LYS A 130 10.95 -17.21 -2.66
CA LYS A 130 10.62 -18.45 -1.98
C LYS A 130 9.68 -18.19 -0.79
N TYR A 131 10.10 -17.34 0.15
CA TYR A 131 9.35 -17.13 1.38
C TYR A 131 8.07 -16.29 1.15
N LEU A 132 8.06 -15.41 0.16
CA LEU A 132 6.82 -14.73 -0.22
C LEU A 132 5.76 -15.73 -0.69
N LYS A 133 6.15 -16.68 -1.55
CA LYS A 133 5.26 -17.75 -2.00
C LYS A 133 4.75 -18.61 -0.83
N GLU A 134 5.65 -19.12 0.01
CA GLU A 134 5.30 -19.93 1.18
C GLU A 134 4.33 -19.19 2.13
N HIS A 135 4.55 -17.90 2.38
CA HIS A 135 3.67 -17.12 3.23
C HIS A 135 2.31 -16.85 2.58
N ILE A 136 2.26 -16.59 1.27
CA ILE A 136 1.00 -16.44 0.53
C ILE A 136 0.17 -17.73 0.62
N GLU A 137 0.79 -18.90 0.43
CA GLU A 137 0.14 -20.20 0.54
C GLU A 137 -0.38 -20.42 1.97
N THR A 138 0.46 -20.19 2.99
CA THR A 138 0.06 -20.27 4.41
C THR A 138 -1.12 -19.37 4.75
N VAL A 139 -1.14 -18.12 4.24
CA VAL A 139 -2.27 -17.20 4.43
C VAL A 139 -3.55 -17.75 3.82
N ARG A 140 -3.49 -18.29 2.61
CA ARG A 140 -4.66 -18.84 1.92
C ARG A 140 -5.22 -20.08 2.61
N GLU A 141 -4.36 -20.94 3.16
CA GLU A 141 -4.79 -22.13 3.91
C GLU A 141 -5.72 -21.78 5.07
N THR A 142 -5.62 -20.58 5.64
CA THR A 142 -6.52 -20.09 6.69
C THR A 142 -7.78 -19.40 6.16
N GLY A 143 -7.96 -19.32 4.84
CA GLY A 143 -9.07 -18.60 4.21
C GLY A 143 -8.90 -17.07 4.22
N SER A 144 -7.73 -16.55 4.60
CA SER A 144 -7.40 -15.13 4.57
C SER A 144 -6.91 -14.70 3.19
N VAL A 145 -7.06 -13.42 2.86
CA VAL A 145 -6.57 -12.85 1.59
C VAL A 145 -5.16 -12.30 1.76
N PRO A 146 -4.15 -12.82 1.03
CA PRO A 146 -2.81 -12.26 1.06
C PRO A 146 -2.70 -11.01 0.19
N VAL A 147 -2.13 -9.95 0.76
CA VAL A 147 -1.76 -8.70 0.09
C VAL A 147 -0.26 -8.50 0.17
N VAL A 148 0.39 -8.35 -0.97
CA VAL A 148 1.82 -8.10 -1.06
C VAL A 148 2.07 -6.60 -1.14
N VAL A 149 2.84 -6.06 -0.21
CA VAL A 149 3.14 -4.63 -0.17
C VAL A 149 4.31 -4.31 -1.10
N VAL A 150 4.05 -3.53 -2.13
CA VAL A 150 5.09 -2.95 -3.00
C VAL A 150 5.74 -1.79 -2.24
N THR A 151 6.92 -2.05 -1.67
CA THR A 151 7.64 -1.06 -0.88
C THR A 151 8.24 0.04 -1.76
N TRP A 152 8.62 1.16 -1.14
CA TRP A 152 9.19 2.32 -1.82
C TRP A 152 10.72 2.27 -1.89
N ALA A 153 11.28 2.94 -2.88
CA ALA A 153 12.71 3.16 -3.00
C ALA A 153 13.22 4.16 -1.94
N LYS A 154 14.47 4.04 -1.55
CA LYS A 154 15.11 5.06 -0.69
C LYS A 154 15.12 6.40 -1.40
N GLN A 155 15.00 7.50 -0.66
CA GLN A 155 14.95 8.85 -1.23
C GLN A 155 16.15 9.20 -2.13
N ASN A 156 17.32 8.68 -1.81
CA ASN A 156 18.55 8.86 -2.60
C ASN A 156 18.78 7.78 -3.66
N LYS A 157 17.76 6.94 -3.94
CA LYS A 157 17.78 5.85 -4.92
C LYS A 157 16.42 5.71 -5.62
N MET A 158 15.78 6.85 -5.91
CA MET A 158 14.43 6.85 -6.52
C MET A 158 14.40 6.18 -7.91
N GLU A 159 15.54 6.11 -8.59
CA GLU A 159 15.71 5.37 -9.83
C GLU A 159 15.40 3.86 -9.70
N GLN A 160 15.46 3.32 -8.48
CA GLN A 160 15.12 1.92 -8.20
C GLN A 160 13.61 1.66 -8.05
N THR A 161 12.77 2.70 -8.10
CA THR A 161 11.31 2.56 -7.92
C THR A 161 10.72 1.53 -8.87
N ARG A 162 11.07 1.62 -10.17
CA ARG A 162 10.57 0.69 -11.19
C ARG A 162 11.00 -0.74 -10.91
N ASP A 163 12.29 -0.96 -10.66
CA ASP A 163 12.84 -2.30 -10.44
C ASP A 163 12.20 -2.97 -9.22
N LEU A 164 12.00 -2.20 -8.12
CA LEU A 164 11.31 -2.68 -6.92
C LEU A 164 9.86 -3.04 -7.22
N ALA A 165 9.13 -2.13 -7.87
CA ALA A 165 7.73 -2.33 -8.20
C ALA A 165 7.56 -3.54 -9.13
N ASP A 166 8.32 -3.59 -10.22
CA ASP A 166 8.23 -4.67 -11.21
C ASP A 166 8.56 -6.03 -10.59
N SER A 167 9.61 -6.11 -9.75
CA SER A 167 9.97 -7.35 -9.07
C SER A 167 8.86 -7.82 -8.12
N ILE A 168 8.32 -6.95 -7.27
CA ILE A 168 7.31 -7.33 -6.28
C ILE A 168 5.97 -7.64 -6.95
N ILE A 169 5.55 -6.84 -7.94
CA ILE A 169 4.28 -7.06 -8.67
C ILE A 169 4.35 -8.38 -9.46
N THR A 170 5.51 -8.67 -10.07
CA THR A 170 5.71 -9.96 -10.76
C THR A 170 5.53 -11.13 -9.82
N GLU A 171 6.11 -11.07 -8.62
CA GLU A 171 5.97 -12.17 -7.65
C GLU A 171 4.54 -12.25 -7.07
N ALA A 172 3.86 -11.12 -6.86
CA ALA A 172 2.45 -11.12 -6.51
C ALA A 172 1.61 -11.79 -7.60
N ASN A 173 1.85 -11.46 -8.87
CA ASN A 173 1.19 -12.06 -10.04
C ASN A 173 1.44 -13.56 -10.14
N ASN A 174 2.71 -13.99 -10.01
CA ASN A 174 3.11 -15.42 -10.06
C ASN A 174 2.37 -16.25 -9.01
N ASN A 175 2.02 -15.63 -7.89
CA ASN A 175 1.31 -16.26 -6.79
C ASN A 175 -0.17 -15.86 -6.73
N HIS A 176 -0.72 -15.24 -7.76
CA HIS A 176 -2.12 -14.76 -7.81
C HIS A 176 -2.54 -13.94 -6.58
N ALA A 177 -1.61 -13.20 -5.97
CA ALA A 177 -1.87 -12.33 -4.84
C ALA A 177 -2.07 -10.88 -5.30
N ILE A 178 -2.79 -10.09 -4.49
CA ILE A 178 -2.97 -8.68 -4.77
C ILE A 178 -1.70 -7.90 -4.38
N ALA A 179 -1.26 -6.96 -5.21
CA ALA A 179 -0.10 -6.11 -4.95
C ALA A 179 -0.55 -4.71 -4.54
N LEU A 180 -0.26 -4.24 -3.35
CA LEU A 180 -0.59 -2.88 -2.89
C LEU A 180 0.53 -1.90 -3.29
N PRO A 181 0.31 -0.95 -4.21
CA PRO A 181 1.36 -0.18 -4.88
C PRO A 181 1.88 1.03 -4.09
N VAL A 182 2.27 0.85 -2.82
CA VAL A 182 2.70 1.96 -1.93
C VAL A 182 3.92 2.69 -2.48
N GLY A 183 4.91 1.95 -3.02
CA GLY A 183 6.12 2.54 -3.59
C GLY A 183 5.84 3.44 -4.79
N LEU A 184 4.84 3.09 -5.61
CA LEU A 184 4.41 3.92 -6.73
C LEU A 184 3.73 5.21 -6.24
N ALA A 185 2.98 5.15 -5.13
CA ALA A 185 2.38 6.34 -4.55
C ALA A 185 3.41 7.28 -3.91
N PHE A 186 4.48 6.74 -3.31
CA PHE A 186 5.61 7.55 -2.85
C PHE A 186 6.27 8.28 -4.02
N ALA A 187 6.54 7.59 -5.13
CA ALA A 187 7.13 8.18 -6.31
C ALA A 187 6.24 9.28 -6.92
N GLU A 188 4.93 9.03 -7.06
CA GLU A 188 3.97 10.01 -7.57
C GLU A 188 3.87 11.24 -6.66
N SER A 189 3.84 11.05 -5.34
CA SER A 189 3.83 12.15 -4.37
C SER A 189 5.08 13.01 -4.47
N LEU A 190 6.26 12.40 -4.46
CA LEU A 190 7.54 13.12 -4.52
C LEU A 190 7.75 13.83 -5.85
N LYS A 191 7.22 13.30 -6.94
CA LYS A 191 7.24 13.94 -8.25
C LYS A 191 6.35 15.17 -8.31
N THR A 192 5.18 15.11 -7.67
CA THR A 192 4.16 16.17 -7.71
C THR A 192 4.40 17.23 -6.63
N ARG A 193 4.80 16.83 -5.43
CA ARG A 193 5.07 17.65 -4.26
C ARG A 193 6.42 17.26 -3.62
N PRO A 194 7.56 17.61 -4.23
CA PRO A 194 8.90 17.28 -3.69
C PRO A 194 9.20 17.96 -2.35
N ASP A 195 8.47 19.01 -2.00
CA ASP A 195 8.52 19.69 -0.72
C ASP A 195 7.88 18.89 0.43
N LEU A 196 6.96 17.97 0.14
CA LEU A 196 6.32 17.11 1.12
C LEU A 196 7.20 15.88 1.42
N ILE A 197 7.89 15.94 2.55
CA ILE A 197 8.91 14.93 2.92
C ILE A 197 8.23 13.63 3.39
N LEU A 198 8.39 12.55 2.62
CA LEU A 198 7.86 11.22 2.95
C LEU A 198 8.89 10.29 3.61
N HIS A 199 10.19 10.59 3.49
CA HIS A 199 11.27 9.82 4.07
C HIS A 199 11.90 10.57 5.24
N GLN A 200 12.29 9.84 6.28
CA GLN A 200 13.07 10.41 7.40
C GLN A 200 14.49 10.78 6.96
N ALA A 201 15.27 11.35 7.88
CA ALA A 201 16.65 11.77 7.62
C ALA A 201 17.56 10.65 7.12
N ASP A 202 17.26 9.39 7.45
CA ASP A 202 17.97 8.20 6.97
C ASP A 202 17.65 7.83 5.51
N LYS A 203 16.79 8.61 4.86
CA LYS A 203 16.38 8.44 3.46
C LYS A 203 15.61 7.14 3.16
N SER A 204 15.16 6.44 4.18
CA SER A 204 14.57 5.10 4.07
C SER A 204 13.23 4.98 4.79
N HIS A 205 13.21 5.22 6.11
CA HIS A 205 11.99 5.07 6.91
C HIS A 205 10.96 6.15 6.57
N PRO A 206 9.66 5.84 6.71
CA PRO A 206 8.62 6.82 6.41
C PRO A 206 8.53 7.89 7.50
N THR A 207 8.24 9.13 7.11
CA THR A 207 7.72 10.15 8.02
C THR A 207 6.26 9.86 8.38
N ALA A 208 5.66 10.67 9.26
CA ALA A 208 4.21 10.61 9.51
C ALA A 208 3.40 10.77 8.22
N ALA A 209 3.83 11.65 7.28
CA ALA A 209 3.21 11.82 5.97
C ALA A 209 3.32 10.57 5.09
N GLY A 210 4.49 9.90 5.09
CA GLY A 210 4.68 8.63 4.39
C GLY A 210 3.80 7.52 4.94
N SER A 211 3.72 7.38 6.27
CA SER A 211 2.82 6.41 6.91
C SER A 211 1.34 6.74 6.67
N TYR A 212 0.98 8.02 6.63
CA TYR A 212 -0.37 8.46 6.29
C TYR A 212 -0.77 8.05 4.86
N LEU A 213 0.09 8.30 3.88
CA LEU A 213 -0.12 7.87 2.49
C LEU A 213 -0.31 6.36 2.41
N TYR A 214 0.54 5.59 3.08
CA TYR A 214 0.44 4.13 3.14
C TYR A 214 -0.91 3.70 3.75
N GLY A 215 -1.34 4.30 4.87
CA GLY A 215 -2.64 4.03 5.50
C GLY A 215 -3.83 4.37 4.60
N ALA A 216 -3.77 5.49 3.87
CA ALA A 216 -4.79 5.90 2.91
C ALA A 216 -4.93 4.88 1.76
N MET A 217 -3.82 4.34 1.27
CA MET A 217 -3.84 3.30 0.24
C MET A 217 -4.43 1.98 0.74
N ILE A 218 -4.11 1.57 1.98
CA ILE A 218 -4.73 0.39 2.60
C ILE A 218 -6.23 0.59 2.73
N TYR A 219 -6.69 1.75 3.23
CA TYR A 219 -8.10 2.08 3.30
C TYR A 219 -8.79 1.94 1.93
N SER A 220 -8.17 2.52 0.89
CA SER A 220 -8.69 2.43 -0.48
C SER A 220 -8.76 0.99 -0.99
N LEU A 221 -7.76 0.15 -0.67
CA LEU A 221 -7.77 -1.27 -1.04
C LEU A 221 -8.88 -2.04 -0.34
N LEU A 222 -9.00 -1.87 0.99
CA LEU A 222 -9.94 -2.64 1.81
C LEU A 222 -11.40 -2.39 1.40
N TYR A 223 -11.74 -1.16 1.05
CA TYR A 223 -13.14 -0.78 0.83
C TYR A 223 -13.45 -0.34 -0.59
N LYS A 224 -12.46 -0.28 -1.47
CA LYS A 224 -12.57 0.27 -2.84
C LYS A 224 -13.25 1.64 -2.83
N LYS A 225 -12.79 2.50 -1.91
CA LYS A 225 -13.32 3.85 -1.69
C LYS A 225 -12.21 4.88 -1.68
N SER A 226 -12.51 6.06 -2.22
CA SER A 226 -11.60 7.20 -2.09
C SER A 226 -11.49 7.65 -0.63
N PRO A 227 -10.28 7.92 -0.12
CA PRO A 227 -10.09 8.57 1.17
C PRO A 227 -10.25 10.10 1.08
N GLU A 228 -10.46 10.66 -0.13
CA GLU A 228 -10.57 12.10 -0.32
C GLU A 228 -11.72 12.69 0.48
N GLY A 229 -11.46 13.84 1.11
CA GLY A 229 -12.44 14.56 1.92
C GLY A 229 -12.57 14.03 3.36
N LEU A 230 -11.90 12.96 3.73
CA LEU A 230 -11.83 12.51 5.12
C LEU A 230 -11.00 13.51 5.96
N LYS A 231 -11.46 13.78 7.18
CA LYS A 231 -10.88 14.78 8.08
C LYS A 231 -9.74 14.24 8.96
N TYR A 232 -9.52 12.92 8.94
CA TYR A 232 -8.44 12.30 9.69
C TYR A 232 -7.08 12.83 9.20
N LEU A 233 -6.27 13.34 10.11
CA LEU A 233 -4.97 13.99 9.83
C LEU A 233 -3.76 13.19 10.35
N GLY A 234 -3.98 11.95 10.84
CA GLY A 234 -2.98 11.22 11.59
C GLY A 234 -3.03 11.57 13.08
N GLU A 235 -2.65 10.60 13.95
CA GLU A 235 -2.75 10.76 15.41
C GLU A 235 -1.43 10.42 16.12
N CYS A 236 -0.40 10.05 15.37
CA CYS A 236 0.92 9.86 15.92
C CYS A 236 1.68 11.18 15.89
N GLU A 237 2.28 11.59 16.99
CA GLU A 237 3.00 12.85 17.14
C GLU A 237 2.11 14.07 16.81
N LYS A 238 2.44 14.78 15.72
CA LYS A 238 1.67 15.93 15.27
C LYS A 238 0.78 15.55 14.08
N PRO A 239 -0.49 15.94 14.07
CA PRO A 239 -1.33 15.75 12.90
C PRO A 239 -0.74 16.48 11.68
N LEU A 240 -1.00 15.95 10.49
CA LEU A 240 -0.63 16.61 9.25
C LEU A 240 -1.42 17.91 9.08
N LYS A 241 -0.88 18.82 8.29
CA LYS A 241 -1.66 19.95 7.81
C LYS A 241 -2.80 19.44 6.93
N PRO A 242 -3.99 20.06 7.00
CA PRO A 242 -5.14 19.63 6.19
C PRO A 242 -4.86 19.55 4.69
N GLU A 243 -4.10 20.52 4.14
CA GLU A 243 -3.71 20.54 2.73
C GLU A 243 -2.77 19.40 2.33
N ASP A 244 -1.86 18.99 3.22
CA ASP A 244 -0.96 17.86 3.00
C ASP A 244 -1.73 16.53 3.06
N ALA A 245 -2.63 16.38 4.03
CA ALA A 245 -3.50 15.22 4.14
C ALA A 245 -4.40 15.07 2.90
N ALA A 246 -5.04 16.14 2.45
CA ALA A 246 -5.89 16.16 1.25
C ALA A 246 -5.09 15.77 -0.01
N PHE A 247 -3.87 16.30 -0.16
CA PHE A 247 -2.98 15.92 -1.26
C PHE A 247 -2.62 14.42 -1.23
N LEU A 248 -2.27 13.88 -0.06
CA LEU A 248 -1.91 12.46 0.09
C LEU A 248 -3.12 11.54 -0.13
N GLN A 249 -4.31 11.93 0.31
CA GLN A 249 -5.56 11.21 0.04
C GLN A 249 -5.83 11.13 -1.47
N LYS A 250 -5.72 12.26 -2.17
CA LYS A 250 -5.87 12.33 -3.63
C LYS A 250 -4.82 11.48 -4.35
N THR A 251 -3.56 11.55 -3.92
CA THR A 251 -2.47 10.75 -4.47
C THR A 251 -2.72 9.26 -4.29
N ALA A 252 -3.15 8.84 -3.08
CA ALA A 252 -3.50 7.45 -2.80
C ALA A 252 -4.58 6.95 -3.75
N TRP A 253 -5.69 7.68 -3.86
CA TRP A 253 -6.81 7.28 -4.72
C TRP A 253 -6.41 7.24 -6.21
N LYS A 254 -5.73 8.27 -6.68
CA LYS A 254 -5.22 8.32 -8.06
C LYS A 254 -4.37 7.09 -8.39
N VAL A 255 -3.38 6.77 -7.55
CA VAL A 255 -2.48 5.64 -7.80
C VAL A 255 -3.24 4.31 -7.76
N MET A 256 -4.18 4.14 -6.84
CA MET A 256 -4.99 2.92 -6.74
C MET A 256 -5.87 2.74 -7.98
N THR A 257 -6.55 3.80 -8.44
CA THR A 257 -7.40 3.74 -9.63
C THR A 257 -6.59 3.49 -10.91
N ASP A 258 -5.46 4.19 -11.07
CA ASP A 258 -4.59 4.01 -12.23
C ASP A 258 -3.97 2.61 -12.27
N PHE A 259 -3.56 2.08 -11.11
CA PHE A 259 -2.90 0.79 -11.00
C PHE A 259 -3.84 -0.38 -11.27
N TYR A 260 -5.04 -0.36 -10.68
CA TYR A 260 -6.01 -1.45 -10.83
C TYR A 260 -7.00 -1.25 -11.98
N GLY A 261 -7.02 -0.10 -12.62
CA GLY A 261 -8.03 0.25 -13.63
C GLY A 261 -9.43 0.45 -13.02
N TRP A 262 -9.51 0.86 -11.75
CA TRP A 262 -10.80 1.15 -11.11
C TRP A 262 -11.43 2.42 -11.70
N LYS A 263 -12.75 2.43 -11.77
CA LYS A 263 -13.56 3.56 -12.28
C LYS A 263 -14.27 4.26 -11.13
#